data_6446d8f394b44d61d45f03c7adb3d810
#
_entry.id   6446d8f394b44d61d45f03c7adb3d810
#
_cell.length_a   1.000
_cell.length_b   1.000
_cell.length_c   1.000
_cell.angle_alpha   90.00
_cell.angle_beta   90.00
_cell.angle_gamma   90.00
#
_symmetry.space_group_name_H-M   'P 1'
#
loop_
_entity.id
_entity.type
_entity.pdbx_description
1 polymer ?
#
loop_
_entity_poly.entity_id
_entity_poly.type
_entity_poly.pdbx_seq_one_letter_code
_entity_poly.pdbx_strand_id
1 'polypeptide(L)'
;NDYNRTFGIDGRWGISQNATINGFIARTQTPGKVGNDHAYTLRYGYTSQEWWHDYNYSEVGENFNPEAGFLRRSGFRNFNSRTQYNFRLGPNAPLSLHELRPHVSVYSYWDFNGFQESARAHIDNHWEFKNGTEIHSGVNLTNEGVKAAFNIMPDVIVPVGRYKHRELQLVLMTNQGAALS
;
A
#
# COMPACT_ATOMS: atom_id res chain seq x y z
N ASN A 1 36.44 17.15 1.73
CA ASN A 1 36.19 16.01 0.82
C ASN A 1 34.69 15.85 0.65
N ASP A 2 34.24 16.06 -0.57
CA ASP A 2 32.86 15.88 -0.95
C ASP A 2 32.72 14.48 -1.61
N TYR A 3 31.88 13.62 -1.05
CA TYR A 3 31.62 12.29 -1.59
C TYR A 3 30.23 11.79 -1.19
N ASN A 4 29.65 10.97 -2.02
CA ASN A 4 28.48 10.15 -1.71
C ASN A 4 28.79 8.69 -2.10
N ARG A 5 28.52 7.77 -1.18
CA ARG A 5 28.67 6.34 -1.42
C ARG A 5 27.38 5.63 -1.03
N THR A 6 26.92 4.78 -1.91
CA THR A 6 25.74 3.94 -1.66
C THR A 6 26.16 2.48 -1.74
N PHE A 7 25.80 1.70 -0.72
CA PHE A 7 25.99 0.26 -0.66
C PHE A 7 24.61 -0.39 -0.49
N GLY A 8 24.40 -1.49 -1.17
CA GLY A 8 23.14 -2.21 -1.04
C GLY A 8 23.27 -3.66 -1.45
N ILE A 9 22.35 -4.44 -0.97
CA ILE A 9 22.12 -5.83 -1.39
C ILE A 9 20.62 -6.03 -1.53
N ASP A 10 20.22 -6.72 -2.55
CA ASP A 10 18.84 -7.12 -2.81
C ASP A 10 18.75 -8.61 -3.09
N GLY A 11 17.56 -9.14 -2.96
CA GLY A 11 17.33 -10.54 -3.24
C GLY A 11 15.85 -10.89 -3.39
N ARG A 12 15.65 -12.03 -4.03
CA ARG A 12 14.34 -12.66 -4.19
C ARG A 12 14.45 -14.15 -3.92
N TRP A 13 13.59 -14.64 -3.07
CA TRP A 13 13.49 -16.06 -2.73
C TRP A 13 12.09 -16.59 -2.99
N GLY A 14 11.96 -17.57 -3.87
CA GLY A 14 10.75 -18.36 -4.06
C GLY A 14 10.67 -19.44 -2.99
N ILE A 15 9.79 -19.26 -1.99
CA ILE A 15 9.59 -20.23 -0.91
C ILE A 15 8.83 -21.45 -1.44
N SER A 16 7.89 -21.20 -2.35
CA SER A 16 7.11 -22.23 -3.02
C SER A 16 6.68 -21.74 -4.41
N GLN A 17 5.93 -22.55 -5.15
CA GLN A 17 5.33 -22.14 -6.43
C GLN A 17 4.39 -20.92 -6.28
N ASN A 18 3.83 -20.74 -5.10
CA ASN A 18 2.83 -19.70 -4.82
C ASN A 18 3.37 -18.56 -3.96
N ALA A 19 4.52 -18.73 -3.29
CA ALA A 19 5.01 -17.78 -2.30
C ALA A 19 6.42 -17.26 -2.64
N THR A 20 6.60 -15.96 -2.52
CA THR A 20 7.87 -15.27 -2.76
C THR A 20 8.13 -14.25 -1.66
N ILE A 21 9.37 -14.18 -1.20
CA ILE A 21 9.90 -13.08 -0.42
C ILE A 21 10.91 -12.34 -1.28
N ASN A 22 10.87 -11.03 -1.29
CA ASN A 22 11.88 -10.20 -1.91
C ASN A 22 12.11 -8.93 -1.08
N GLY A 23 13.28 -8.36 -1.23
CA GLY A 23 13.62 -7.13 -0.53
C GLY A 23 15.01 -6.65 -0.83
N PHE A 24 15.34 -5.52 -0.26
CA PHE A 24 16.69 -4.98 -0.26
C PHE A 24 17.01 -4.32 1.07
N ILE A 25 18.29 -4.16 1.34
CA ILE A 25 18.83 -3.25 2.35
C ILE A 25 19.93 -2.42 1.70
N ALA A 26 19.93 -1.12 1.99
CA ALA A 26 20.93 -0.20 1.50
C ALA A 26 21.35 0.79 2.59
N ARG A 27 22.54 1.33 2.44
CA ARG A 27 23.11 2.37 3.29
C ARG A 27 23.85 3.40 2.46
N THR A 28 23.76 4.66 2.84
CA THR A 28 24.53 5.74 2.22
C THR A 28 25.55 6.32 3.19
N GLN A 29 26.65 6.82 2.63
CA GLN A 29 27.65 7.58 3.35
C GLN A 29 27.81 8.94 2.68
N THR A 30 27.40 10.00 3.37
CA THR A 30 27.47 11.39 2.90
C THR A 30 28.08 12.26 3.99
N PRO A 31 29.06 13.12 3.72
CA PRO A 31 29.63 14.03 4.70
C PRO A 31 28.55 14.87 5.39
N GLY A 32 28.64 14.97 6.70
CA GLY A 32 27.68 15.74 7.52
C GLY A 32 26.34 15.02 7.82
N LYS A 33 26.09 13.83 7.25
CA LYS A 33 24.92 13.01 7.55
C LYS A 33 25.33 11.77 8.34
N VAL A 34 24.94 11.69 9.61
CA VAL A 34 25.32 10.59 10.50
C VAL A 34 24.09 9.97 11.14
N GLY A 35 24.01 8.63 11.12
CA GLY A 35 22.87 7.86 11.63
C GLY A 35 21.64 7.95 10.74
N ASN A 36 20.71 7.02 10.87
CA ASN A 36 19.49 6.93 10.05
C ASN A 36 19.79 7.06 8.53
N ASP A 37 20.90 6.49 8.07
CA ASP A 37 21.42 6.55 6.72
C ASP A 37 21.12 5.27 5.90
N HIS A 38 20.15 4.50 6.36
CA HIS A 38 19.73 3.22 5.79
C HIS A 38 18.39 3.32 5.05
N ALA A 39 18.17 2.39 4.15
CA ALA A 39 16.87 2.07 3.60
C ALA A 39 16.72 0.56 3.45
N TYR A 40 15.56 0.03 3.75
CA TYR A 40 15.23 -1.36 3.44
C TYR A 40 13.76 -1.55 3.13
N THR A 41 13.48 -2.61 2.39
CA THR A 41 12.14 -3.11 2.17
C THR A 41 12.13 -4.63 2.26
N LEU A 42 11.02 -5.16 2.76
CA LEU A 42 10.73 -6.58 2.77
C LEU A 42 9.30 -6.78 2.28
N ARG A 43 9.14 -7.58 1.25
CA ARG A 43 7.83 -7.92 0.68
C ARG A 43 7.64 -9.42 0.67
N TYR A 44 6.48 -9.85 1.14
CA TYR A 44 5.96 -11.20 0.99
C TYR A 44 4.76 -11.16 0.03
N GLY A 45 4.79 -12.02 -0.97
CA GLY A 45 3.70 -12.25 -1.90
C GLY A 45 3.29 -13.71 -1.90
N TYR A 46 2.00 -13.97 -1.88
CA TYR A 46 1.41 -15.31 -2.05
C TYR A 46 0.23 -15.22 -3.01
N THR A 47 0.19 -16.12 -3.99
CA THR A 47 -0.91 -16.18 -4.95
C THR A 47 -1.28 -17.63 -5.22
N SER A 48 -2.52 -18.00 -4.94
CA SER A 48 -3.13 -19.27 -5.32
C SER A 48 -4.42 -19.02 -6.11
N GLN A 49 -5.18 -20.04 -6.40
CA GLN A 49 -6.51 -19.89 -7.01
C GLN A 49 -7.49 -19.16 -6.08
N GLU A 50 -7.34 -19.36 -4.78
CA GLU A 50 -8.28 -18.89 -3.76
C GLU A 50 -7.74 -17.67 -3.02
N TRP A 51 -6.45 -17.63 -2.71
CA TRP A 51 -5.86 -16.61 -1.88
C TRP A 51 -4.86 -15.72 -2.63
N TRP A 52 -4.94 -14.44 -2.35
CA TRP A 52 -3.92 -13.48 -2.69
C TRP A 52 -3.50 -12.68 -1.46
N HIS A 53 -2.21 -12.74 -1.12
CA HIS A 53 -1.60 -11.97 -0.06
C HIS A 53 -0.45 -11.15 -0.61
N ASP A 54 -0.37 -9.89 -0.22
CA ASP A 54 0.74 -9.00 -0.50
C ASP A 54 1.01 -8.16 0.75
N TYR A 55 2.18 -8.35 1.35
CA TYR A 55 2.60 -7.61 2.52
C TYR A 55 3.94 -6.98 2.26
N ASN A 56 4.05 -5.68 2.49
CA ASN A 56 5.28 -4.94 2.32
C ASN A 56 5.55 -4.05 3.51
N TYR A 57 6.77 -4.12 4.03
CA TYR A 57 7.30 -3.17 5.00
C TYR A 57 8.50 -2.47 4.40
N SER A 58 8.57 -1.15 4.57
CA SER A 58 9.69 -0.33 4.12
C SER A 58 10.06 0.69 5.19
N GLU A 59 11.36 0.92 5.32
CA GLU A 59 11.90 1.97 6.17
C GLU A 59 12.98 2.71 5.40
N VAL A 60 12.92 4.05 5.45
CA VAL A 60 13.92 4.92 4.84
C VAL A 60 14.34 5.96 5.87
N GLY A 61 15.58 5.89 6.29
CA GLY A 61 16.16 6.79 7.29
C GLY A 61 16.19 8.25 6.83
N GLU A 62 16.18 9.16 7.78
CA GLU A 62 16.14 10.61 7.50
C GLU A 62 17.38 11.09 6.73
N ASN A 63 18.52 10.45 6.99
CA ASN A 63 19.82 10.78 6.38
C ASN A 63 20.20 9.85 5.22
N PHE A 64 19.32 8.94 4.81
CA PHE A 64 19.55 8.16 3.61
C PHE A 64 19.51 9.06 2.37
N ASN A 65 20.63 9.15 1.65
CA ASN A 65 20.86 10.10 0.58
C ASN A 65 21.53 9.45 -0.64
N PRO A 66 20.81 8.71 -1.47
CA PRO A 66 21.37 8.05 -2.66
C PRO A 66 21.44 9.05 -3.83
N GLU A 67 22.52 9.81 -3.96
CA GLU A 67 22.65 10.84 -5.01
C GLU A 67 22.69 10.26 -6.43
N ALA A 68 23.05 8.98 -6.57
CA ALA A 68 22.98 8.26 -7.85
C ALA A 68 21.55 7.84 -8.24
N GLY A 69 20.57 8.03 -7.37
CA GLY A 69 19.18 7.62 -7.56
C GLY A 69 18.18 8.71 -7.15
N PHE A 70 16.94 8.51 -7.51
CA PHE A 70 15.85 9.41 -7.10
C PHE A 70 15.17 8.90 -5.83
N LEU A 71 15.20 9.72 -4.78
CA LEU A 71 14.47 9.48 -3.53
C LEU A 71 13.42 10.58 -3.35
N ARG A 72 12.14 10.20 -3.46
CA ARG A 72 11.03 11.16 -3.30
C ARG A 72 10.90 11.66 -1.87
N ARG A 73 11.19 10.79 -0.88
CA ARG A 73 10.97 11.05 0.54
C ARG A 73 11.90 10.18 1.39
N SER A 74 12.37 10.73 2.49
CA SER A 74 13.08 10.03 3.57
C SER A 74 12.39 10.23 4.92
N GLY A 75 12.88 9.60 5.98
CA GLY A 75 12.37 9.76 7.34
C GLY A 75 11.02 9.09 7.59
N PHE A 76 10.77 7.89 7.05
CA PHE A 76 9.51 7.21 7.23
C PHE A 76 9.65 5.69 7.43
N ARG A 77 8.62 5.13 8.05
CA ARG A 77 8.27 3.71 8.06
C ARG A 77 6.94 3.52 7.36
N ASN A 78 6.83 2.51 6.54
CA ASN A 78 5.62 2.22 5.78
C ASN A 78 5.27 0.75 5.87
N PHE A 79 3.98 0.47 6.10
CA PHE A 79 3.42 -0.87 6.00
C PHE A 79 2.24 -0.86 5.04
N ASN A 80 2.29 -1.74 4.05
CA ASN A 80 1.21 -1.98 3.11
C ASN A 80 0.85 -3.46 3.16
N SER A 81 -0.43 -3.74 3.18
CA SER A 81 -0.92 -5.12 3.13
C SER A 81 -2.18 -5.23 2.30
N ARG A 82 -2.34 -6.37 1.65
CA ARG A 82 -3.60 -6.81 1.07
C ARG A 82 -3.77 -8.29 1.30
N THR A 83 -4.97 -8.68 1.73
CA THR A 83 -5.42 -10.05 1.82
C THR A 83 -6.75 -10.14 1.08
N GLN A 84 -6.84 -11.05 0.12
CA GLN A 84 -8.03 -11.31 -0.67
C GLN A 84 -8.31 -12.80 -0.72
N TYR A 85 -9.58 -13.15 -0.67
CA TYR A 85 -10.06 -14.49 -0.93
C TYR A 85 -10.94 -14.50 -2.18
N ASN A 86 -10.70 -15.44 -3.10
CA ASN A 86 -11.49 -15.61 -4.32
C ASN A 86 -12.46 -16.79 -4.11
N PHE A 87 -13.70 -16.48 -3.82
CA PHE A 87 -14.74 -17.47 -3.60
C PHE A 87 -15.50 -17.74 -4.89
N ARG A 88 -15.11 -18.77 -5.64
CA ARG A 88 -15.77 -19.17 -6.88
C ARG A 88 -17.01 -19.95 -6.60
N LEU A 89 -18.11 -19.49 -7.16
CA LEU A 89 -19.42 -20.08 -7.02
C LEU A 89 -19.68 -21.09 -8.14
N GLY A 90 -20.45 -22.13 -7.80
CA GLY A 90 -20.81 -23.15 -8.76
C GLY A 90 -21.79 -22.68 -9.85
N PRO A 91 -22.10 -23.53 -10.84
CA PRO A 91 -22.95 -23.15 -11.98
C PRO A 91 -24.37 -22.73 -11.58
N ASN A 92 -24.88 -23.22 -10.46
CA ASN A 92 -26.21 -22.92 -9.95
C ASN A 92 -26.24 -21.81 -8.89
N ALA A 93 -25.20 -20.95 -8.82
CA ALA A 93 -25.16 -19.86 -7.87
C ALA A 93 -26.35 -18.90 -8.07
N PRO A 94 -26.94 -18.38 -6.97
CA PRO A 94 -28.05 -17.45 -7.05
C PRO A 94 -27.61 -16.13 -7.73
N LEU A 95 -28.58 -15.40 -8.28
CA LEU A 95 -28.38 -14.09 -8.91
C LEU A 95 -27.36 -14.10 -10.07
N SER A 96 -27.06 -15.26 -10.66
CA SER A 96 -26.00 -15.39 -11.67
C SER A 96 -24.62 -14.94 -11.21
N LEU A 97 -24.33 -15.01 -9.92
CA LEU A 97 -23.01 -14.76 -9.37
C LEU A 97 -21.99 -15.77 -9.89
N HIS A 98 -20.79 -15.31 -10.20
CA HIS A 98 -19.66 -16.11 -10.65
C HIS A 98 -18.61 -16.23 -9.54
N GLU A 99 -18.17 -15.10 -9.01
CA GLU A 99 -17.12 -15.03 -7.99
C GLU A 99 -17.39 -13.90 -6.98
N LEU A 100 -17.01 -14.12 -5.73
CA LEU A 100 -16.91 -13.10 -4.69
C LEU A 100 -15.44 -12.94 -4.31
N ARG A 101 -14.97 -11.70 -4.18
CA ARG A 101 -13.57 -11.38 -3.84
C ARG A 101 -13.49 -10.43 -2.64
N PRO A 102 -13.90 -10.91 -1.44
CA PRO A 102 -13.71 -10.13 -0.23
C PRO A 102 -12.22 -9.87 0.01
N HIS A 103 -11.88 -8.63 0.37
CA HIS A 103 -10.50 -8.28 0.66
C HIS A 103 -10.38 -7.14 1.67
N VAL A 104 -9.22 -7.13 2.32
CA VAL A 104 -8.80 -6.05 3.20
C VAL A 104 -7.44 -5.58 2.75
N SER A 105 -7.29 -4.25 2.63
CA SER A 105 -6.00 -3.60 2.39
C SER A 105 -5.73 -2.56 3.46
N VAL A 106 -4.49 -2.51 3.93
CA VAL A 106 -4.04 -1.52 4.91
C VAL A 106 -2.81 -0.82 4.36
N TYR A 107 -2.81 0.50 4.43
CA TYR A 107 -1.67 1.36 4.11
C TYR A 107 -1.40 2.23 5.33
N SER A 108 -0.14 2.34 5.73
CA SER A 108 0.17 3.15 6.89
C SER A 108 1.59 3.69 6.82
N TYR A 109 1.75 4.98 7.19
CA TYR A 109 3.02 5.68 7.27
C TYR A 109 3.22 6.25 8.67
N TRP A 110 4.42 6.09 9.19
CA TRP A 110 4.88 6.67 10.46
C TRP A 110 6.21 7.36 10.26
N ASP A 111 6.46 8.38 11.05
CA ASP A 111 7.81 8.89 11.23
C ASP A 111 8.63 8.02 12.22
N PHE A 112 9.88 8.37 12.41
CA PHE A 112 10.79 7.67 13.33
C PHE A 112 10.43 7.85 14.82
N ASN A 113 9.63 8.86 15.16
CA ASN A 113 9.12 9.11 16.51
C ASN A 113 7.80 8.37 16.80
N GLY A 114 7.31 7.57 15.84
CA GLY A 114 6.08 6.82 15.97
C GLY A 114 4.80 7.63 15.69
N PHE A 115 4.92 8.85 15.19
CA PHE A 115 3.77 9.62 14.76
C PHE A 115 3.22 9.04 13.46
N GLN A 116 1.96 8.61 13.49
CA GLN A 116 1.26 8.15 12.28
C GLN A 116 0.88 9.34 11.42
N GLU A 117 1.49 9.45 10.26
CA GLU A 117 1.25 10.53 9.30
C GLU A 117 0.03 10.27 8.44
N SER A 118 -0.14 9.02 8.02
CA SER A 118 -1.35 8.60 7.31
C SER A 118 -1.60 7.11 7.53
N ALA A 119 -2.88 6.74 7.52
CA ALA A 119 -3.29 5.35 7.45
C ALA A 119 -4.61 5.24 6.69
N ARG A 120 -4.77 4.17 5.93
CA ARG A 120 -6.03 3.81 5.28
C ARG A 120 -6.25 2.31 5.43
N ALA A 121 -7.42 1.93 5.91
CA ALA A 121 -7.94 0.58 5.81
C ALA A 121 -9.08 0.56 4.80
N HIS A 122 -9.01 -0.34 3.84
CA HIS A 122 -10.02 -0.58 2.82
C HIS A 122 -10.54 -1.99 2.98
N ILE A 123 -11.84 -2.12 3.21
CA ILE A 123 -12.55 -3.40 3.36
C ILE A 123 -13.59 -3.43 2.27
N ASP A 124 -13.49 -4.37 1.36
CA ASP A 124 -14.32 -4.41 0.17
C ASP A 124 -14.66 -5.86 -0.21
N ASN A 125 -15.73 -6.02 -0.96
CA ASN A 125 -16.05 -7.24 -1.69
C ASN A 125 -16.43 -6.90 -3.12
N HIS A 126 -15.78 -7.58 -4.07
CA HIS A 126 -16.19 -7.56 -5.47
C HIS A 126 -17.15 -8.71 -5.74
N TRP A 127 -18.28 -8.39 -6.33
CA TRP A 127 -19.33 -9.31 -6.75
C TRP A 127 -19.25 -9.42 -8.26
N GLU A 128 -18.70 -10.50 -8.78
CA GLU A 128 -18.62 -10.74 -10.21
C GLU A 128 -19.79 -11.61 -10.65
N PHE A 129 -20.45 -11.19 -11.71
CA PHE A 129 -21.58 -11.89 -12.31
C PHE A 129 -21.15 -12.62 -13.59
N LYS A 130 -21.88 -13.69 -13.96
CA LYS A 130 -21.59 -14.51 -15.15
C LYS A 130 -21.64 -13.73 -16.47
N ASN A 131 -22.35 -12.62 -16.50
CA ASN A 131 -22.41 -11.74 -17.67
C ASN A 131 -21.24 -10.75 -17.74
N GLY A 132 -20.28 -10.81 -16.83
CA GLY A 132 -19.11 -9.91 -16.75
C GLY A 132 -19.39 -8.55 -16.12
N THR A 133 -20.57 -8.34 -15.54
CA THR A 133 -20.84 -7.16 -14.67
C THR A 133 -20.17 -7.36 -13.33
N GLU A 134 -19.64 -6.30 -12.73
CA GLU A 134 -19.10 -6.33 -11.36
C GLU A 134 -19.74 -5.25 -10.50
N ILE A 135 -19.94 -5.54 -9.23
CA ILE A 135 -20.29 -4.60 -8.19
C ILE A 135 -19.19 -4.63 -7.14
N HIS A 136 -18.62 -3.47 -6.79
CA HIS A 136 -17.70 -3.36 -5.68
C HIS A 136 -18.39 -2.64 -4.53
N SER A 137 -18.34 -3.19 -3.33
CA SER A 137 -19.00 -2.62 -2.15
C SER A 137 -18.06 -2.61 -0.98
N GLY A 138 -17.64 -1.43 -0.55
CA GLY A 138 -16.59 -1.31 0.45
C GLY A 138 -16.71 -0.12 1.38
N VAL A 139 -15.83 -0.13 2.37
CA VAL A 139 -15.65 0.92 3.36
C VAL A 139 -14.19 1.32 3.40
N ASN A 140 -13.93 2.62 3.37
CA ASN A 140 -12.62 3.21 3.61
C ASN A 140 -12.59 3.88 4.98
N LEU A 141 -11.58 3.56 5.76
CA LEU A 141 -11.27 4.19 7.04
C LEU A 141 -9.92 4.87 6.90
N THR A 142 -9.89 6.19 6.92
CA THR A 142 -8.66 6.97 6.73
C THR A 142 -8.33 7.76 7.99
N ASN A 143 -7.05 7.83 8.33
CA ASN A 143 -6.49 8.65 9.38
C ASN A 143 -5.34 9.48 8.81
N GLU A 144 -5.42 10.81 8.97
CA GLU A 144 -4.43 11.78 8.50
C GLU A 144 -3.87 12.54 9.72
N GLY A 145 -2.56 12.54 9.85
CA GLY A 145 -1.83 13.25 10.91
C GLY A 145 -1.17 14.51 10.37
N VAL A 146 -1.52 15.65 10.94
CA VAL A 146 -0.92 16.97 10.63
C VAL A 146 0.02 17.36 11.75
N LYS A 147 1.33 17.41 11.49
CA LYS A 147 2.37 17.79 12.46
C LYS A 147 2.55 19.29 12.60
N ALA A 148 2.33 20.03 11.53
CA ALA A 148 2.45 21.49 11.48
C ALA A 148 1.25 22.05 10.73
N ALA A 149 0.67 23.13 11.25
CA ALA A 149 -0.43 23.80 10.57
C ALA A 149 0.03 24.32 9.20
N PHE A 150 -0.82 24.22 8.20
CA PHE A 150 -0.56 24.72 6.85
C PHE A 150 -1.81 25.32 6.22
N ASN A 151 -1.62 26.20 5.26
CA ASN A 151 -2.74 26.75 4.49
C ASN A 151 -3.01 25.86 3.28
N ILE A 152 -4.24 25.35 3.18
CA ILE A 152 -4.71 24.60 2.00
C ILE A 152 -5.17 25.56 0.88
N MET A 153 -5.64 26.73 1.26
CA MET A 153 -6.00 27.88 0.40
C MET A 153 -5.68 29.17 1.16
N PRO A 154 -5.65 30.33 0.48
CA PRO A 154 -5.64 31.62 1.20
C PRO A 154 -6.73 31.64 2.27
N ASP A 155 -6.38 32.00 3.49
CA ASP A 155 -7.28 32.10 4.65
C ASP A 155 -7.92 30.79 5.17
N VAL A 156 -7.52 29.62 4.64
CA VAL A 156 -7.98 28.31 5.14
C VAL A 156 -6.81 27.54 5.74
N ILE A 157 -6.72 27.54 7.06
CA ILE A 157 -5.65 26.85 7.81
C ILE A 157 -6.13 25.47 8.23
N VAL A 158 -5.32 24.45 7.94
CA VAL A 158 -5.47 23.10 8.52
C VAL A 158 -4.61 23.04 9.78
N PRO A 159 -5.20 22.97 10.97
CA PRO A 159 -4.47 22.95 12.23
C PRO A 159 -3.75 21.62 12.47
N VAL A 160 -2.80 21.62 13.40
CA VAL A 160 -2.17 20.41 13.91
C VAL A 160 -3.23 19.48 14.51
N GLY A 161 -3.19 18.20 14.17
CA GLY A 161 -4.16 17.25 14.68
C GLY A 161 -4.17 15.92 13.98
N ARG A 162 -5.14 15.09 14.35
CA ARG A 162 -5.43 13.82 13.68
C ARG A 162 -6.87 13.84 13.15
N TYR A 163 -7.01 13.62 11.87
CA TYR A 163 -8.28 13.69 11.14
C TYR A 163 -8.68 12.29 10.69
N LYS A 164 -9.91 11.90 10.96
CA LYS A 164 -10.46 10.60 10.62
C LYS A 164 -11.59 10.76 9.63
N HIS A 165 -11.52 10.00 8.54
CA HIS A 165 -12.55 9.95 7.51
C HIS A 165 -13.10 8.55 7.38
N ARG A 166 -14.39 8.45 7.05
CA ARG A 166 -15.05 7.20 6.72
C ARG A 166 -15.83 7.41 5.43
N GLU A 167 -15.63 6.50 4.50
CA GLU A 167 -16.27 6.55 3.18
C GLU A 167 -16.92 5.22 2.88
N LEU A 168 -18.13 5.26 2.35
CA LEU A 168 -18.75 4.11 1.71
C LEU A 168 -18.43 4.17 0.22
N GLN A 169 -18.06 3.04 -0.33
CA GLN A 169 -17.76 2.88 -1.75
C GLN A 169 -18.76 1.92 -2.38
N LEU A 170 -19.37 2.35 -3.47
CA LEU A 170 -20.16 1.50 -4.34
C LEU A 170 -19.77 1.81 -5.78
N VAL A 171 -19.30 0.78 -6.51
CA VAL A 171 -18.93 0.89 -7.90
C VAL A 171 -19.70 -0.16 -8.68
N LEU A 172 -20.30 0.26 -9.78
CA LEU A 172 -20.93 -0.62 -10.77
C LEU A 172 -20.12 -0.58 -12.05
N MET A 173 -19.66 -1.74 -12.48
CA MET A 173 -18.90 -1.92 -13.72
C MET A 173 -19.70 -2.83 -14.64
N THR A 174 -20.04 -2.34 -15.82
CA THR A 174 -20.66 -3.15 -16.86
C THR A 174 -19.63 -4.03 -17.55
N ASN A 175 -20.08 -5.05 -18.25
CA ASN A 175 -19.19 -5.92 -19.03
C ASN A 175 -18.48 -5.10 -20.11
N GLN A 176 -17.18 -4.91 -19.98
CA GLN A 176 -16.37 -4.13 -20.93
C GLN A 176 -16.25 -4.78 -22.33
N GLY A 177 -16.59 -6.06 -22.45
CA GLY A 177 -16.68 -6.76 -23.74
C GLY A 177 -18.04 -6.64 -24.43
N ALA A 178 -19.02 -5.95 -23.82
CA ALA A 178 -20.32 -5.72 -24.42
C ALA A 178 -20.25 -4.56 -25.43
N ALA A 179 -21.20 -4.54 -26.37
CA ALA A 179 -21.29 -3.47 -27.39
C ALA A 179 -21.58 -2.08 -26.80
N LEU A 180 -22.14 -2.05 -25.57
CA LEU A 180 -22.34 -0.86 -24.75
C LEU A 180 -21.82 -1.19 -23.34
N SER A 181 -20.81 -0.49 -22.90
CA SER A 181 -20.20 -0.61 -21.58
C SER A 181 -20.11 0.76 -20.88
#